data_92de221a633a60ebd68762945524e32d
#
_entry.id   92de221a633a60ebd68762945524e32d
#
_cell.length_a   1.000
_cell.length_b   1.000
_cell.length_c   1.000
_cell.angle_alpha   90.00
_cell.angle_beta   90.00
_cell.angle_gamma   90.00
#
_symmetry.space_group_name_H-M   'P 1'
#
loop_
_entity.id
_entity.type
_entity.pdbx_description
1 polymer ?
#
loop_
_entity_poly.entity_id
_entity_poly.type
_entity_poly.pdbx_seq_one_letter_code
_entity_poly.pdbx_strand_id
1 'polypeptide(L)'
;MYRNSQYSLQDRLQQISESIDLVIARCENIHSANEFLLSPDNMMRFDSCVMRLQTIGEQIGKILKMKDSPLEDYPEIPWLAAYDMRNFISHEYSNIDEE
;
A
#
# COMPACT_ATOMS: atom_id res chain seq x y z
N MET A 1 10.63 20.49 -10.79
CA MET A 1 9.84 19.91 -10.71
C MET A 1 9.89 18.57 -11.04
N TYR A 2 9.24 17.82 -10.58
CA TYR A 2 9.34 16.61 -10.76
C TYR A 2 8.25 16.10 -11.42
N ARG A 3 8.26 15.22 -12.12
CA ARG A 3 7.28 14.74 -12.94
C ARG A 3 7.16 13.29 -12.74
N ASN A 4 5.95 12.80 -12.45
CA ASN A 4 5.71 11.40 -12.28
C ASN A 4 6.04 10.61 -13.52
N SER A 5 5.91 11.22 -14.67
CA SER A 5 6.20 10.54 -15.92
C SER A 5 7.66 10.12 -16.03
N GLN A 6 8.52 10.68 -15.17
CA GLN A 6 9.92 10.33 -15.20
C GLN A 6 10.26 9.15 -14.30
N TYR A 7 9.30 8.67 -13.52
CA TYR A 7 9.56 7.51 -12.69
C TYR A 7 9.63 6.30 -13.57
N SER A 8 10.72 5.57 -13.47
CA SER A 8 10.89 4.34 -14.22
C SER A 8 10.13 3.21 -13.55
N LEU A 9 10.00 2.10 -14.26
CA LEU A 9 9.44 0.89 -13.68
C LEU A 9 10.21 0.49 -12.43
N GLN A 10 11.54 0.58 -12.50
CA GLN A 10 12.37 0.18 -11.38
C GLN A 10 12.10 1.06 -10.16
N ASP A 11 11.91 2.36 -10.38
CA ASP A 11 11.60 3.26 -9.27
C ASP A 11 10.28 2.87 -8.61
N ARG A 12 9.28 2.51 -9.41
CA ARG A 12 7.98 2.12 -8.86
C ARG A 12 8.07 0.83 -8.09
N LEU A 13 8.80 -0.15 -8.62
CA LEU A 13 8.97 -1.42 -7.93
C LEU A 13 9.73 -1.25 -6.63
N GLN A 14 10.73 -0.38 -6.63
CA GLN A 14 11.49 -0.11 -5.41
C GLN A 14 10.60 0.55 -4.37
N GLN A 15 9.75 1.48 -4.77
CA GLN A 15 8.85 2.14 -3.85
C GLN A 15 7.86 1.15 -3.24
N ILE A 16 7.38 0.20 -4.05
CA ILE A 16 6.51 -0.85 -3.54
C ILE A 16 7.24 -1.69 -2.51
N SER A 17 8.46 -2.12 -2.84
CA SER A 17 9.25 -2.96 -1.96
C SER A 17 9.53 -2.27 -0.63
N GLU A 18 9.93 -1.01 -0.68
CA GLU A 18 10.22 -0.26 0.53
C GLU A 18 8.97 -0.06 1.38
N SER A 19 7.83 0.17 0.74
CA SER A 19 6.59 0.34 1.48
C SER A 19 6.16 -0.95 2.15
N ILE A 20 6.35 -2.08 1.48
CA ILE A 20 6.04 -3.38 2.06
C ILE A 20 6.91 -3.62 3.28
N ASP A 21 8.22 -3.34 3.17
CA ASP A 21 9.14 -3.54 4.29
C ASP A 21 8.73 -2.69 5.48
N LEU A 22 8.30 -1.46 5.23
CA LEU A 22 7.90 -0.58 6.32
C LEU A 22 6.63 -1.09 7.00
N VAL A 23 5.67 -1.60 6.22
CA VAL A 23 4.45 -2.14 6.81
C VAL A 23 4.78 -3.35 7.68
N ILE A 24 5.63 -4.24 7.17
CA ILE A 24 6.01 -5.43 7.92
C ILE A 24 6.69 -5.03 9.23
N ALA A 25 7.61 -4.08 9.17
CA ALA A 25 8.34 -3.66 10.35
C ALA A 25 7.43 -3.02 11.39
N ARG A 26 6.48 -2.21 10.93
CA ARG A 26 5.59 -1.50 11.84
C ARG A 26 4.52 -2.38 12.45
N CYS A 27 4.21 -3.51 11.80
CA CYS A 27 3.21 -4.42 12.32
C CYS A 27 3.80 -5.61 13.05
N GLU A 28 5.11 -5.60 13.25
CA GLU A 28 5.81 -6.77 13.76
C GLU A 28 5.25 -7.27 15.07
N ASN A 29 4.88 -6.37 15.96
CA ASN A 29 4.36 -6.75 17.28
C ASN A 29 2.86 -6.59 17.40
N ILE A 30 2.17 -6.45 16.28
CA ILE A 30 0.72 -6.31 16.27
C ILE A 30 0.11 -7.65 15.89
N HIS A 31 -0.72 -8.21 16.74
CA HIS A 31 -1.30 -9.53 16.54
C HIS A 31 -2.78 -9.52 16.25
N SER A 32 -3.43 -8.39 16.37
CA SER A 32 -4.84 -8.27 16.01
C SER A 32 -5.13 -6.81 15.64
N ALA A 33 -6.21 -6.61 14.88
CA ALA A 33 -6.58 -5.27 14.44
C ALA A 33 -6.86 -4.35 15.63
N ASN A 34 -7.46 -4.90 16.69
CA ASN A 34 -7.79 -4.08 17.85
C ASN A 34 -6.57 -3.49 18.54
N GLU A 35 -5.42 -4.13 18.41
CA GLU A 35 -4.22 -3.63 19.08
C GLU A 35 -3.79 -2.28 18.54
N PHE A 36 -4.16 -1.95 17.31
CA PHE A 36 -3.84 -0.63 16.76
C PHE A 36 -4.54 0.48 17.54
N LEU A 37 -5.63 0.18 18.21
CA LEU A 37 -6.42 1.18 18.91
C LEU A 37 -6.03 1.33 20.39
N LEU A 38 -5.05 0.55 20.87
CA LEU A 38 -4.75 0.49 22.28
C LEU A 38 -3.89 1.64 22.80
N SER A 39 -3.21 2.35 21.91
CA SER A 39 -2.35 3.46 22.34
C SER A 39 -2.18 4.44 21.21
N PRO A 40 -1.83 5.69 21.52
CA PRO A 40 -1.53 6.68 20.47
C PRO A 40 -0.40 6.22 19.55
N ASP A 41 0.63 5.57 20.10
CA ASP A 41 1.72 5.06 19.28
C ASP A 41 1.22 4.02 18.27
N ASN A 42 0.38 3.10 18.72
CA ASN A 42 -0.14 2.07 17.83
C ASN A 42 -1.06 2.68 16.78
N MET A 43 -1.82 3.70 17.14
CA MET A 43 -2.68 4.38 16.19
C MET A 43 -1.86 5.08 15.12
N MET A 44 -0.72 5.66 15.50
CA MET A 44 0.17 6.28 14.54
C MET A 44 0.75 5.24 13.59
N ARG A 45 1.06 4.06 14.12
CA ARG A 45 1.53 2.96 13.27
C ARG A 45 0.46 2.55 12.27
N PHE A 46 -0.78 2.50 12.72
CA PHE A 46 -1.90 2.16 11.84
C PHE A 46 -2.00 3.18 10.70
N ASP A 47 -1.99 4.48 11.05
CA ASP A 47 -2.07 5.53 10.05
C ASP A 47 -0.95 5.41 9.03
N SER A 48 0.25 5.15 9.52
CA SER A 48 1.42 5.02 8.66
C SER A 48 1.28 3.82 7.73
N CYS A 49 0.78 2.70 8.24
CA CYS A 49 0.60 1.51 7.43
C CYS A 49 -0.45 1.74 6.34
N VAL A 50 -1.55 2.43 6.68
CA VAL A 50 -2.58 2.74 5.70
C VAL A 50 -1.99 3.56 4.56
N MET A 51 -1.18 4.56 4.89
CA MET A 51 -0.53 5.39 3.89
C MET A 51 0.35 4.54 2.96
N ARG A 52 1.11 3.63 3.54
CA ARG A 52 1.99 2.79 2.74
C ARG A 52 1.23 1.81 1.87
N LEU A 53 0.14 1.25 2.39
CA LEU A 53 -0.68 0.34 1.59
C LEU A 53 -1.33 1.08 0.42
N GLN A 54 -1.73 2.32 0.62
CA GLN A 54 -2.26 3.12 -0.47
C GLN A 54 -1.19 3.39 -1.53
N THR A 55 0.03 3.67 -1.09
CA THR A 55 1.13 3.90 -2.01
C THR A 55 1.39 2.64 -2.84
N ILE A 56 1.37 1.48 -2.20
CA ILE A 56 1.57 0.21 -2.90
C ILE A 56 0.50 0.04 -3.98
N GLY A 57 -0.77 0.26 -3.61
CA GLY A 57 -1.86 0.12 -4.56
C GLY A 57 -1.73 1.08 -5.73
N GLU A 58 -1.34 2.32 -5.46
CA GLU A 58 -1.19 3.32 -6.52
C GLU A 58 -0.10 2.92 -7.51
N GLN A 59 1.03 2.46 -6.98
CA GLN A 59 2.13 2.09 -7.86
C GLN A 59 1.80 0.85 -8.67
N ILE A 60 1.14 -0.12 -8.06
CA ILE A 60 0.70 -1.30 -8.80
C ILE A 60 -0.24 -0.88 -9.92
N GLY A 61 -1.18 0.03 -9.63
CA GLY A 61 -2.10 0.50 -10.66
C GLY A 61 -1.39 1.13 -11.84
N LYS A 62 -0.36 1.91 -11.57
CA LYS A 62 0.38 2.57 -12.64
C LYS A 62 1.16 1.56 -13.48
N ILE A 63 1.72 0.52 -12.84
CA ILE A 63 2.44 -0.51 -13.57
C ILE A 63 1.48 -1.35 -14.40
N LEU A 64 0.29 -1.63 -13.86
CA LEU A 64 -0.70 -2.42 -14.62
C LEU A 64 -1.14 -1.70 -15.90
N LYS A 65 -1.09 -0.38 -15.90
CA LYS A 65 -1.52 0.40 -17.07
C LYS A 65 -0.43 0.57 -18.10
N MET A 66 0.78 0.12 -17.80
CA MET A 66 1.86 0.20 -18.77
C MET A 66 1.61 -0.78 -19.90
N LYS A 67 2.03 -0.38 -21.12
CA LYS A 67 1.98 -1.28 -22.23
C LYS A 67 2.95 -2.43 -21.97
N ASP A 68 2.48 -3.66 -22.21
CA ASP A 68 3.30 -4.85 -21.97
C ASP A 68 3.80 -4.88 -20.53
N SER A 69 2.87 -4.67 -19.60
CA SER A 69 3.21 -4.62 -18.20
C SER A 69 3.94 -5.89 -17.77
N PRO A 70 5.07 -5.74 -17.05
CA PRO A 70 5.80 -6.92 -16.57
C PRO A 70 5.00 -7.73 -15.55
N LEU A 71 3.97 -7.15 -14.95
CA LEU A 71 3.16 -7.89 -13.97
C LEU A 71 2.37 -9.01 -14.65
N GLU A 72 2.17 -8.91 -15.95
CA GLU A 72 1.47 -9.96 -16.69
C GLU A 72 2.25 -11.26 -16.71
N ASP A 73 3.54 -11.20 -16.45
CA ASP A 73 4.37 -12.41 -16.39
C ASP A 73 4.20 -13.16 -15.08
N TYR A 74 3.46 -12.58 -14.12
CA TYR A 74 3.28 -13.17 -12.80
C TYR A 74 1.80 -13.25 -12.46
N PRO A 75 1.02 -13.98 -13.25
CA PRO A 75 -0.43 -13.99 -13.06
C PRO A 75 -0.89 -14.67 -11.77
N GLU A 76 0.01 -15.39 -11.10
CA GLU A 76 -0.34 -16.02 -9.84
C GLU A 76 -0.52 -15.01 -8.71
N ILE A 77 -0.03 -13.77 -8.89
CA ILE A 77 -0.19 -12.73 -7.89
C ILE A 77 -1.43 -11.91 -8.26
N PRO A 78 -2.35 -11.71 -7.32
CA PRO A 78 -3.61 -10.99 -7.62
C PRO A 78 -3.39 -9.48 -7.67
N TRP A 79 -2.75 -9.02 -8.73
CA TRP A 79 -2.38 -7.61 -8.87
C TRP A 79 -3.58 -6.68 -8.84
N LEU A 80 -4.67 -7.06 -9.48
CA LEU A 80 -5.85 -6.20 -9.54
C LEU A 80 -6.47 -6.05 -8.17
N ALA A 81 -6.50 -7.13 -7.40
CA ALA A 81 -7.01 -7.06 -6.03
C ALA A 81 -6.13 -6.15 -5.19
N ALA A 82 -4.82 -6.22 -5.37
CA ALA A 82 -3.90 -5.35 -4.63
C ALA A 82 -4.12 -3.88 -5.00
N TYR A 83 -4.38 -3.61 -6.27
CA TYR A 83 -4.68 -2.26 -6.71
C TYR A 83 -5.99 -1.76 -6.09
N ASP A 84 -7.03 -2.61 -6.10
CA ASP A 84 -8.32 -2.22 -5.57
C ASP A 84 -8.31 -2.05 -4.05
N MET A 85 -7.37 -2.68 -3.38
CA MET A 85 -7.21 -2.55 -1.93
C MET A 85 -7.12 -1.09 -1.50
N ARG A 86 -6.55 -0.24 -2.35
CA ARG A 86 -6.41 1.17 -2.05
C ARG A 86 -7.78 1.81 -1.78
N ASN A 87 -8.76 1.52 -2.63
CA ASN A 87 -10.08 2.10 -2.46
C ASN A 87 -10.79 1.52 -1.25
N PHE A 88 -10.63 0.22 -1.03
CA PHE A 88 -11.24 -0.42 0.12
C PHE A 88 -10.70 0.17 1.42
N ILE A 89 -9.40 0.34 1.51
CA ILE A 89 -8.78 0.88 2.71
C ILE A 89 -9.25 2.31 2.97
N SER A 90 -9.30 3.13 1.93
CA SER A 90 -9.72 4.51 2.08
C SER A 90 -11.15 4.59 2.63
N HIS A 91 -12.04 3.73 2.12
CA HIS A 91 -13.42 3.73 2.55
C HIS A 91 -13.55 3.26 4.00
N GLU A 92 -12.89 2.15 4.34
CA GLU A 92 -12.99 1.59 5.68
C GLU A 92 -12.30 2.47 6.72
N TYR A 93 -11.20 3.10 6.32
CA TYR A 93 -10.48 3.97 7.22
C TYR A 93 -11.35 5.18 7.62
N SER A 94 -12.07 5.73 6.66
CA SER A 94 -12.98 6.83 6.96
C SER A 94 -14.07 6.41 7.93
N ASN A 95 -14.58 5.19 7.79
CA ASN A 95 -15.60 4.69 8.71
C ASN A 95 -15.05 4.55 10.12
N ILE A 96 -13.82 4.04 10.24
CA ILE A 96 -13.19 3.91 11.56
C ILE A 96 -13.05 5.28 12.21
N ASP A 97 -12.67 6.27 11.42
CA ASP A 97 -12.46 7.60 11.94
C ASP A 97 -13.72 8.23 12.48
N GLU A 98 -14.85 7.86 11.94
CA GLU A 98 -16.13 8.41 12.37
C GLU A 98 -16.63 7.79 13.65
N GLU A 99 -16.07 6.66 14.03
CA GLU A 99 -16.49 6.01 15.26
C GLU A 99 -15.64 6.41 16.43
#